data_f1c4c3192792e557487454e654ebaa57
#
_entry.id   f1c4c3192792e557487454e654ebaa57
#
_cell.length_a   1.000
_cell.length_b   1.000
_cell.length_c   1.000
_cell.angle_alpha   90.00
_cell.angle_beta   90.00
_cell.angle_gamma   90.00
#
_symmetry.space_group_name_H-M   'P 1'
#
loop_
_entity.id
_entity.type
_entity.pdbx_description
1 polymer ?
#
loop_
_entity_poly.entity_id
_entity_poly.type
_entity_poly.pdbx_seq_one_letter_code
_entity_poly.pdbx_strand_id
1 'polypeptide(L)'
;MVIHPKTLDRAATLIAQLEGVETEAYLNPAGRVTICTGLTRYDNGESVRQGDICSLKICHEHTKSLIAKECVPLLENIPSWSRFGSRRQASLLSFAWNNGFDFYKKDKFKSIAELLKEGSMNPSIYEQVGTEMLNYAKIKGQDSPALSTRRLLEKRIWDREANCSLFLKCVVDTYLKKALIDSSALSDSGKLHFEEGEEISCSDIQEIPDNTHNWIALNPTGERWIANWQDWEVVMEDKVHNTYDSHDDWFDLNCFVGKYLTVGELLQYDLRRVPDQGSQEEKDLLLLAREFNAIREGWGGSIGVCGAFRPEPINREIGGNLGDPYTYGKALDIYPCGDEVIHLFNWLRHRWSGSLLDCSEQGYIRLDMSDIGVGSARFLGLR
;
A
#
# COMPACT_ATOMS: atom_id res chain seq x y z
N MET A 1 -19.44 6.35 -5.02
CA MET A 1 -18.03 6.54 -4.59
C MET A 1 -17.20 5.36 -5.10
N VAL A 2 -16.31 5.58 -6.07
CA VAL A 2 -15.47 4.52 -6.63
C VAL A 2 -14.09 4.61 -5.98
N ILE A 3 -13.84 3.74 -5.01
CA ILE A 3 -12.56 3.62 -4.30
C ILE A 3 -12.19 2.14 -4.19
N HIS A 4 -10.93 1.83 -4.46
CA HIS A 4 -10.45 0.45 -4.34
C HIS A 4 -10.54 -0.03 -2.88
N PRO A 5 -11.00 -1.27 -2.59
CA PRO A 5 -11.23 -1.76 -1.22
C PRO A 5 -10.04 -1.61 -0.26
N LYS A 6 -8.81 -1.79 -0.77
CA LYS A 6 -7.57 -1.66 0.03
C LYS A 6 -7.07 -0.23 0.23
N THR A 7 -7.67 0.76 -0.42
CA THR A 7 -7.13 2.15 -0.45
C THR A 7 -7.11 2.79 0.93
N LEU A 8 -8.21 2.68 1.68
CA LEU A 8 -8.31 3.32 2.99
C LEU A 8 -7.32 2.75 4.00
N ASP A 9 -7.14 1.44 4.01
CA ASP A 9 -6.16 0.78 4.89
C ASP A 9 -4.72 1.21 4.54
N ARG A 10 -4.38 1.22 3.25
CA ARG A 10 -3.07 1.68 2.77
C ARG A 10 -2.81 3.14 3.09
N ALA A 11 -3.77 4.01 2.83
CA ALA A 11 -3.65 5.43 3.13
C ALA A 11 -3.48 5.69 4.63
N ALA A 12 -4.30 5.04 5.48
CA ALA A 12 -4.21 5.18 6.92
C ALA A 12 -2.88 4.65 7.47
N THR A 13 -2.39 3.50 6.97
CA THR A 13 -1.07 2.96 7.32
C THR A 13 0.04 3.91 6.94
N LEU A 14 0.02 4.45 5.71
CA LEU A 14 1.02 5.41 5.23
C LEU A 14 1.01 6.70 6.06
N ILE A 15 -0.16 7.25 6.33
CA ILE A 15 -0.32 8.46 7.15
C ILE A 15 0.19 8.21 8.58
N ALA A 16 -0.16 7.09 9.19
CA ALA A 16 0.32 6.71 10.51
C ALA A 16 1.86 6.61 10.59
N GLN A 17 2.50 6.06 9.58
CA GLN A 17 3.97 6.00 9.46
C GLN A 17 4.62 7.38 9.33
N LEU A 18 3.94 8.32 8.68
CA LEU A 18 4.48 9.64 8.36
C LEU A 18 4.21 10.70 9.44
N GLU A 19 3.05 10.61 10.11
CA GLU A 19 2.66 11.56 11.17
C GLU A 19 3.01 11.04 12.57
N GLY A 20 3.22 9.73 12.72
CA GLY A 20 3.20 9.06 14.02
C GLY A 20 1.77 8.81 14.50
N VAL A 21 1.64 8.02 15.57
CA VAL A 21 0.36 7.73 16.22
C VAL A 21 0.51 7.92 17.73
N GLU A 22 -0.19 8.89 18.28
CA GLU A 22 -0.26 9.11 19.72
C GLU A 22 -1.55 8.50 20.26
N THR A 23 -1.42 7.52 21.12
CA THR A 23 -2.58 6.81 21.71
C THR A 23 -3.22 7.56 22.88
N GLU A 24 -2.57 8.60 23.41
CA GLU A 24 -3.08 9.51 24.43
C GLU A 24 -3.22 10.91 23.85
N ALA A 25 -4.31 11.59 24.23
CA ALA A 25 -4.56 12.95 23.78
C ALA A 25 -3.53 13.95 24.33
N TYR A 26 -2.96 14.74 23.44
CA TYR A 26 -1.93 15.74 23.75
C TYR A 26 -2.25 17.11 23.16
N LEU A 27 -1.56 18.14 23.64
CA LEU A 27 -1.62 19.49 23.04
C LEU A 27 -0.58 19.59 21.94
N ASN A 28 -1.04 19.82 20.71
CA ASN A 28 -0.14 20.05 19.58
C ASN A 28 0.50 21.47 19.67
N PRO A 29 1.52 21.79 18.86
CA PRO A 29 2.18 23.10 18.87
C PRO A 29 1.23 24.30 18.62
N ALA A 30 0.06 24.07 18.02
CA ALA A 30 -0.97 25.08 17.81
C ALA A 30 -1.95 25.21 19.00
N GLY A 31 -1.69 24.51 20.13
CA GLY A 31 -2.53 24.54 21.33
C GLY A 31 -3.86 23.80 21.21
N ARG A 32 -4.01 22.88 20.24
CA ARG A 32 -5.22 22.08 20.07
C ARG A 32 -5.00 20.68 20.66
N VAL A 33 -6.01 20.18 21.37
CA VAL A 33 -6.00 18.78 21.85
C VAL A 33 -6.15 17.86 20.64
N THR A 34 -5.21 16.96 20.47
CA THR A 34 -5.12 16.01 19.35
C THR A 34 -4.83 14.60 19.85
N ILE A 35 -5.21 13.60 19.08
CA ILE A 35 -4.95 12.18 19.34
C ILE A 35 -4.69 11.45 18.02
N CYS A 36 -4.23 10.22 18.07
CA CYS A 36 -4.00 9.36 16.92
C CYS A 36 -3.00 9.99 15.92
N THR A 37 -3.37 10.15 14.67
CA THR A 37 -2.57 10.77 13.60
C THR A 37 -2.76 12.30 13.53
N GLY A 38 -3.01 12.97 14.65
CA GLY A 38 -3.26 14.41 14.71
C GLY A 38 -4.74 14.78 14.62
N LEU A 39 -5.66 13.88 14.95
CA LEU A 39 -7.10 14.13 14.94
C LEU A 39 -7.52 15.06 16.08
N THR A 40 -8.33 16.06 15.78
CA THR A 40 -8.94 16.97 16.76
C THR A 40 -10.41 16.65 17.06
N ARG A 41 -11.00 15.78 16.25
CA ARG A 41 -12.38 15.27 16.37
C ARG A 41 -12.43 13.80 15.99
N TYR A 42 -13.31 13.09 16.64
CA TYR A 42 -13.67 11.71 16.27
C TYR A 42 -14.62 11.69 15.07
N ASP A 43 -14.82 10.53 14.51
CA ASP A 43 -15.69 10.32 13.34
C ASP A 43 -17.19 10.51 13.63
N ASN A 44 -17.61 10.48 14.91
CA ASN A 44 -18.94 10.87 15.38
C ASN A 44 -19.14 12.39 15.52
N GLY A 45 -18.07 13.19 15.27
CA GLY A 45 -18.08 14.64 15.35
C GLY A 45 -17.72 15.22 16.74
N GLU A 46 -17.55 14.38 17.77
CA GLU A 46 -17.12 14.83 19.09
C GLU A 46 -15.67 15.33 19.08
N SER A 47 -15.40 16.41 19.82
CA SER A 47 -14.04 16.92 19.96
C SER A 47 -13.21 16.02 20.88
N VAL A 48 -11.94 15.81 20.51
CA VAL A 48 -10.95 15.15 21.36
C VAL A 48 -10.75 15.96 22.63
N ARG A 49 -10.70 15.31 23.78
CA ARG A 49 -10.52 15.91 25.11
C ARG A 49 -9.19 15.46 25.70
N GLN A 50 -8.62 16.31 26.54
CA GLN A 50 -7.41 15.93 27.26
C GLN A 50 -7.70 14.76 28.21
N GLY A 51 -6.84 13.73 28.17
CA GLY A 51 -7.03 12.48 28.90
C GLY A 51 -7.73 11.37 28.12
N ASP A 52 -8.19 11.64 26.89
CA ASP A 52 -8.71 10.60 26.02
C ASP A 52 -7.60 9.61 25.64
N ILE A 53 -7.93 8.31 25.61
CA ILE A 53 -7.03 7.21 25.25
C ILE A 53 -7.69 6.38 24.15
N CYS A 54 -6.93 6.07 23.11
CA CYS A 54 -7.33 5.17 22.02
C CYS A 54 -6.31 4.05 21.84
N SER A 55 -6.76 2.86 21.45
CA SER A 55 -5.84 1.83 20.96
C SER A 55 -5.36 2.16 19.54
N LEU A 56 -4.22 1.60 19.11
CA LEU A 56 -3.71 1.74 17.75
C LEU A 56 -4.75 1.35 16.70
N LYS A 57 -5.52 0.27 16.96
CA LYS A 57 -6.60 -0.17 16.08
C LYS A 57 -7.70 0.89 15.95
N ILE A 58 -8.11 1.50 17.07
CA ILE A 58 -9.14 2.56 17.06
C ILE A 58 -8.61 3.79 16.32
N CYS A 59 -7.33 4.17 16.53
CA CYS A 59 -6.69 5.26 15.79
C CYS A 59 -6.70 5.01 14.28
N HIS A 60 -6.39 3.79 13.85
CA HIS A 60 -6.43 3.40 12.44
C HIS A 60 -7.84 3.54 11.84
N GLU A 61 -8.86 3.03 12.54
CA GLU A 61 -10.26 3.13 12.04
C GLU A 61 -10.76 4.58 12.00
N HIS A 62 -10.42 5.43 12.98
CA HIS A 62 -10.76 6.85 12.93
C HIS A 62 -10.07 7.56 11.76
N THR A 63 -8.79 7.28 11.49
CA THR A 63 -8.07 7.83 10.34
C THR A 63 -8.74 7.43 9.02
N LYS A 64 -9.09 6.14 8.86
CA LYS A 64 -9.85 5.64 7.69
C LYS A 64 -11.18 6.36 7.51
N SER A 65 -11.95 6.49 8.59
CA SER A 65 -13.26 7.14 8.56
C SER A 65 -13.16 8.62 8.15
N LEU A 66 -12.15 9.34 8.65
CA LEU A 66 -11.91 10.73 8.28
C LEU A 66 -11.51 10.88 6.81
N ILE A 67 -10.60 10.02 6.33
CA ILE A 67 -10.21 9.99 4.92
C ILE A 67 -11.43 9.75 4.03
N ALA A 68 -12.25 8.75 4.36
CA ALA A 68 -13.44 8.41 3.58
C ALA A 68 -14.46 9.54 3.53
N LYS A 69 -14.70 10.21 4.66
CA LYS A 69 -15.74 11.25 4.78
C LYS A 69 -15.32 12.59 4.20
N GLU A 70 -14.07 13.00 4.38
CA GLU A 70 -13.64 14.37 4.11
C GLU A 70 -12.68 14.48 2.91
N CYS A 71 -11.80 13.50 2.71
CA CYS A 71 -10.78 13.57 1.67
C CYS A 71 -11.26 12.97 0.34
N VAL A 72 -11.80 11.77 0.37
CA VAL A 72 -12.22 11.05 -0.85
C VAL A 72 -13.21 11.84 -1.69
N PRO A 73 -14.28 12.45 -1.14
CA PRO A 73 -15.25 13.21 -1.96
C PRO A 73 -14.64 14.39 -2.72
N LEU A 74 -13.50 14.92 -2.26
CA LEU A 74 -12.79 15.99 -2.94
C LEU A 74 -11.86 15.47 -4.04
N LEU A 75 -11.23 14.31 -3.83
CA LEU A 75 -10.30 13.70 -4.77
C LEU A 75 -11.00 12.92 -5.89
N GLU A 76 -12.24 12.50 -5.71
CA GLU A 76 -13.07 11.90 -6.78
C GLU A 76 -13.26 12.84 -7.98
N ASN A 77 -13.05 14.14 -7.79
CA ASN A 77 -13.06 15.11 -8.89
C ASN A 77 -11.78 15.07 -9.76
N ILE A 78 -10.76 14.33 -9.36
CA ILE A 78 -9.56 14.13 -10.17
C ILE A 78 -9.93 13.25 -11.36
N PRO A 79 -9.65 13.69 -12.59
CA PRO A 79 -9.92 12.88 -13.78
C PRO A 79 -9.24 11.50 -13.66
N SER A 80 -9.96 10.45 -14.00
CA SER A 80 -9.49 9.06 -13.89
C SER A 80 -9.23 8.54 -12.47
N TRP A 81 -9.76 9.20 -11.44
CA TRP A 81 -9.69 8.68 -10.06
C TRP A 81 -10.12 7.21 -9.97
N SER A 82 -11.20 6.84 -10.65
CA SER A 82 -11.72 5.48 -10.70
C SER A 82 -10.80 4.46 -11.40
N ARG A 83 -9.81 4.93 -12.16
CA ARG A 83 -8.83 4.08 -12.86
C ARG A 83 -7.56 3.86 -12.05
N PHE A 84 -7.38 4.62 -10.96
CA PHE A 84 -6.26 4.42 -10.06
C PHE A 84 -6.56 3.23 -9.13
N GLY A 85 -5.65 2.28 -9.05
CA GLY A 85 -5.71 1.25 -8.05
C GLY A 85 -5.37 1.80 -6.66
N SER A 86 -5.40 0.90 -5.70
CA SER A 86 -5.31 1.27 -4.28
C SER A 86 -4.02 2.01 -3.91
N ARG A 87 -2.91 1.74 -4.59
CA ARG A 87 -1.62 2.38 -4.30
C ARG A 87 -1.61 3.83 -4.74
N ARG A 88 -2.01 4.12 -5.98
CA ARG A 88 -2.11 5.50 -6.49
C ARG A 88 -3.14 6.31 -5.71
N GLN A 89 -4.30 5.73 -5.44
CA GLN A 89 -5.31 6.37 -4.60
C GLN A 89 -4.75 6.66 -3.19
N ALA A 90 -4.09 5.71 -2.53
CA ALA A 90 -3.49 5.91 -1.21
C ALA A 90 -2.37 6.96 -1.21
N SER A 91 -1.53 7.00 -2.24
CA SER A 91 -0.49 8.02 -2.42
C SER A 91 -1.08 9.42 -2.48
N LEU A 92 -2.13 9.64 -3.31
CA LEU A 92 -2.82 10.93 -3.41
C LEU A 92 -3.55 11.31 -2.11
N LEU A 93 -4.13 10.35 -1.40
CA LEU A 93 -4.75 10.59 -0.09
C LEU A 93 -3.72 11.03 0.96
N SER A 94 -2.54 10.41 1.01
CA SER A 94 -1.43 10.86 1.86
C SER A 94 -0.93 12.24 1.48
N PHE A 95 -0.79 12.50 0.17
CA PHE A 95 -0.38 13.81 -0.33
C PHE A 95 -1.40 14.90 0.06
N ALA A 96 -2.70 14.61 -0.09
CA ALA A 96 -3.78 15.50 0.30
C ALA A 96 -3.86 15.74 1.81
N TRP A 97 -3.61 14.72 2.63
CA TRP A 97 -3.55 14.84 4.08
C TRP A 97 -2.58 15.93 4.53
N ASN A 98 -1.40 15.96 3.94
CA ASN A 98 -0.36 16.93 4.28
C ASN A 98 -0.58 18.32 3.64
N ASN A 99 -1.16 18.41 2.45
CA ASN A 99 -1.26 19.63 1.65
C ASN A 99 -2.65 20.26 1.66
N GLY A 100 -3.62 19.60 2.28
CA GLY A 100 -5.03 19.93 2.31
C GLY A 100 -5.83 19.13 1.29
N PHE A 101 -7.00 18.67 1.70
CA PHE A 101 -7.84 17.75 0.93
C PHE A 101 -8.31 18.30 -0.43
N ASP A 102 -8.30 19.63 -0.55
CA ASP A 102 -8.63 20.37 -1.77
C ASP A 102 -7.41 20.78 -2.61
N PHE A 103 -6.23 20.14 -2.41
CA PHE A 103 -4.98 20.54 -3.07
C PHE A 103 -5.13 20.64 -4.59
N TYR A 104 -5.89 19.74 -5.20
CA TYR A 104 -6.11 19.67 -6.65
C TYR A 104 -6.70 20.97 -7.23
N LYS A 105 -7.40 21.77 -6.42
CA LYS A 105 -8.01 23.05 -6.82
C LYS A 105 -7.15 24.28 -6.52
N LYS A 106 -5.99 24.11 -5.89
CA LYS A 106 -5.13 25.23 -5.46
C LYS A 106 -4.03 25.52 -6.48
N ASP A 107 -3.82 26.78 -6.82
CA ASP A 107 -2.79 27.24 -7.76
C ASP A 107 -1.38 26.74 -7.42
N LYS A 108 -1.08 26.61 -6.13
CA LYS A 108 0.21 26.07 -5.66
C LYS A 108 0.52 24.66 -6.21
N PHE A 109 -0.51 23.88 -6.55
CA PHE A 109 -0.40 22.49 -7.02
C PHE A 109 -0.82 22.34 -8.48
N LYS A 110 -0.78 23.44 -9.26
CA LYS A 110 -1.21 23.46 -10.66
C LYS A 110 -0.49 22.44 -11.51
N SER A 111 0.84 22.28 -11.36
CA SER A 111 1.63 21.33 -12.16
C SER A 111 1.20 19.88 -11.95
N ILE A 112 1.02 19.42 -10.70
CA ILE A 112 0.54 18.07 -10.44
C ILE A 112 -0.92 17.89 -10.90
N ALA A 113 -1.76 18.92 -10.76
CA ALA A 113 -3.14 18.89 -11.22
C ALA A 113 -3.24 18.78 -12.76
N GLU A 114 -2.36 19.46 -13.50
CA GLU A 114 -2.26 19.36 -14.96
C GLU A 114 -1.82 17.97 -15.39
N LEU A 115 -0.79 17.36 -14.76
CA LEU A 115 -0.37 15.99 -15.03
C LEU A 115 -1.48 14.97 -14.78
N LEU A 116 -2.23 15.11 -13.68
CA LEU A 116 -3.38 14.25 -13.39
C LEU A 116 -4.49 14.39 -14.44
N LYS A 117 -4.72 15.59 -14.93
CA LYS A 117 -5.69 15.86 -15.99
C LYS A 117 -5.24 15.30 -17.34
N GLU A 118 -4.00 15.55 -17.73
CA GLU A 118 -3.44 15.07 -19.01
C GLU A 118 -3.34 13.55 -19.02
N GLY A 119 -2.95 12.94 -17.91
CA GLY A 119 -2.89 11.49 -17.74
C GLY A 119 -4.22 10.78 -17.94
N SER A 120 -5.36 11.49 -17.79
CA SER A 120 -6.66 10.93 -18.11
C SER A 120 -6.83 10.58 -19.60
N MET A 121 -6.13 11.29 -20.47
CA MET A 121 -6.12 11.05 -21.92
C MET A 121 -4.89 10.25 -22.39
N ASN A 122 -3.78 10.38 -21.68
CA ASN A 122 -2.52 9.66 -21.94
C ASN A 122 -1.95 9.07 -20.65
N PRO A 123 -2.26 7.80 -20.32
CA PRO A 123 -1.84 7.18 -19.06
C PRO A 123 -0.33 7.14 -18.80
N SER A 124 0.54 7.24 -19.82
CA SER A 124 2.00 7.29 -19.63
C SER A 124 2.46 8.55 -18.87
N ILE A 125 1.65 9.61 -18.88
CA ILE A 125 1.93 10.85 -18.13
C ILE A 125 1.85 10.60 -16.61
N TYR A 126 1.09 9.62 -16.16
CA TYR A 126 1.01 9.29 -14.72
C TYR A 126 2.36 8.89 -14.10
N GLU A 127 3.33 8.43 -14.91
CA GLU A 127 4.70 8.18 -14.45
C GLU A 127 5.40 9.45 -13.95
N GLN A 128 4.98 10.63 -14.46
CA GLN A 128 5.55 11.92 -14.06
C GLN A 128 4.95 12.43 -12.73
N VAL A 129 3.76 11.99 -12.36
CA VAL A 129 3.05 12.45 -11.14
C VAL A 129 3.87 12.18 -9.88
N GLY A 130 4.39 10.96 -9.72
CA GLY A 130 5.25 10.60 -8.60
C GLY A 130 6.50 11.47 -8.51
N THR A 131 7.11 11.79 -9.65
CA THR A 131 8.28 12.68 -9.72
C THR A 131 7.91 14.12 -9.37
N GLU A 132 6.77 14.61 -9.84
CA GLU A 132 6.27 15.94 -9.51
C GLU A 132 5.98 16.10 -8.00
N MET A 133 5.51 15.05 -7.32
CA MET A 133 5.32 15.09 -5.87
C MET A 133 6.58 15.51 -5.11
N LEU A 134 7.78 15.16 -5.58
CA LEU A 134 9.05 15.52 -4.93
C LEU A 134 9.28 17.03 -4.84
N ASN A 135 8.69 17.82 -5.75
CA ASN A 135 8.81 19.28 -5.76
C ASN A 135 8.09 19.97 -4.56
N TYR A 136 7.25 19.23 -3.85
CA TYR A 136 6.48 19.74 -2.70
C TYR A 136 7.10 19.37 -1.33
N ALA A 137 8.44 19.30 -1.27
CA ALA A 137 9.20 18.95 -0.06
C ALA A 137 9.76 20.16 0.70
N LYS A 138 9.28 21.39 0.42
CA LYS A 138 9.81 22.63 1.02
C LYS A 138 8.86 23.26 2.03
N ILE A 139 9.44 23.78 3.13
CA ILE A 139 8.74 24.64 4.11
C ILE A 139 9.33 26.03 3.97
N LYS A 140 8.49 27.03 3.67
CA LYS A 140 8.90 28.44 3.48
C LYS A 140 10.11 28.59 2.52
N GLY A 141 10.16 27.78 1.46
CA GLY A 141 11.22 27.81 0.45
C GLY A 141 12.50 27.05 0.80
N GLN A 142 12.62 26.49 2.01
CA GLN A 142 13.74 25.67 2.45
C GLN A 142 13.39 24.16 2.38
N ASP A 143 14.37 23.35 2.00
CA ASP A 143 14.20 21.90 1.95
C ASP A 143 13.94 21.33 3.36
N SER A 144 12.96 20.45 3.47
CA SER A 144 12.59 19.77 4.72
C SER A 144 12.89 18.28 4.58
N PRO A 145 13.84 17.72 5.36
CA PRO A 145 14.14 16.28 5.30
C PRO A 145 12.91 15.40 5.54
N ALA A 146 12.05 15.77 6.49
CA ALA A 146 10.83 15.05 6.79
C ALA A 146 9.84 15.06 5.61
N LEU A 147 9.65 16.22 4.94
CA LEU A 147 8.80 16.29 3.74
C LEU A 147 9.45 15.56 2.56
N SER A 148 10.77 15.60 2.43
CA SER A 148 11.49 14.86 1.37
C SER A 148 11.28 13.36 1.53
N THR A 149 11.40 12.83 2.73
CA THR A 149 11.10 11.43 3.04
C THR A 149 9.65 11.08 2.71
N ARG A 150 8.70 11.93 3.11
CA ARG A 150 7.28 11.76 2.83
C ARG A 150 7.00 11.68 1.33
N ARG A 151 7.48 12.66 0.57
CA ARG A 151 7.30 12.71 -0.90
C ARG A 151 7.92 11.50 -1.59
N LEU A 152 9.07 11.05 -1.10
CA LEU A 152 9.72 9.85 -1.65
C LEU A 152 8.88 8.58 -1.43
N LEU A 153 8.27 8.41 -0.27
CA LEU A 153 7.37 7.29 0.01
C LEU A 153 6.10 7.36 -0.84
N GLU A 154 5.48 8.53 -0.93
CA GLU A 154 4.30 8.73 -1.79
C GLU A 154 4.61 8.43 -3.25
N LYS A 155 5.77 8.89 -3.76
CA LYS A 155 6.25 8.53 -5.10
C LYS A 155 6.45 7.02 -5.27
N ARG A 156 7.12 6.35 -4.33
CA ARG A 156 7.37 4.90 -4.41
C ARG A 156 6.08 4.10 -4.46
N ILE A 157 5.08 4.49 -3.67
CA ILE A 157 3.76 3.86 -3.71
C ILE A 157 3.07 4.11 -5.04
N TRP A 158 3.13 5.34 -5.55
CA TRP A 158 2.56 5.72 -6.84
C TRP A 158 3.16 4.92 -7.99
N ASP A 159 4.49 4.82 -8.05
CA ASP A 159 5.22 4.20 -9.16
C ASP A 159 5.04 2.68 -9.24
N ARG A 160 4.73 2.01 -8.11
CA ARG A 160 4.55 0.55 -8.06
C ARG A 160 3.24 0.07 -8.64
N GLU A 161 2.38 0.98 -9.05
CA GLU A 161 1.10 0.58 -9.59
C GLU A 161 1.02 0.74 -11.10
N ALA A 162 0.79 -0.38 -11.79
CA ALA A 162 0.15 -0.33 -13.09
C ALA A 162 -1.34 0.01 -12.89
N ASN A 163 -2.04 0.51 -13.90
CA ASN A 163 -3.48 0.76 -13.82
C ASN A 163 -4.20 -0.51 -13.36
N CYS A 164 -5.11 -0.39 -12.38
CA CYS A 164 -5.96 -1.51 -11.99
C CYS A 164 -6.89 -1.92 -13.16
N SER A 165 -7.29 -3.17 -13.17
CA SER A 165 -8.39 -3.61 -14.02
C SER A 165 -9.69 -3.22 -13.35
N LEU A 166 -10.57 -2.59 -14.12
CA LEU A 166 -11.87 -2.09 -13.66
C LEU A 166 -12.96 -2.92 -14.33
N PHE A 167 -13.86 -3.47 -13.53
CA PHE A 167 -14.97 -4.27 -13.99
C PHE A 167 -16.28 -3.76 -13.39
N LEU A 168 -17.38 -3.92 -14.12
CA LEU A 168 -18.70 -3.98 -13.56
C LEU A 168 -19.10 -5.45 -13.42
N LYS A 169 -19.49 -5.87 -12.22
CA LYS A 169 -20.02 -7.18 -11.92
C LYS A 169 -21.52 -7.07 -11.74
N CYS A 170 -22.25 -7.87 -12.46
CA CYS A 170 -23.70 -7.96 -12.40
C CYS A 170 -24.13 -8.63 -11.08
N VAL A 171 -24.95 -7.97 -10.26
CA VAL A 171 -25.44 -8.51 -8.99
C VAL A 171 -26.90 -9.00 -9.05
N VAL A 172 -27.57 -8.74 -10.15
CA VAL A 172 -28.91 -9.22 -10.49
C VAL A 172 -29.10 -9.13 -12.00
N ASP A 173 -29.80 -10.06 -12.61
CA ASP A 173 -30.08 -10.07 -14.05
C ASP A 173 -30.54 -8.69 -14.54
N THR A 174 -29.80 -8.04 -15.41
CA THR A 174 -30.05 -6.67 -15.82
C THR A 174 -29.47 -6.33 -17.20
N TYR A 175 -29.52 -5.06 -17.55
CA TYR A 175 -29.00 -4.53 -18.82
C TYR A 175 -28.04 -3.36 -18.61
N LEU A 176 -26.94 -3.36 -19.36
CA LEU A 176 -26.26 -2.11 -19.71
C LEU A 176 -27.02 -1.42 -20.83
N LYS A 177 -27.17 -0.10 -20.76
CA LYS A 177 -28.02 0.68 -21.67
C LYS A 177 -27.28 1.84 -22.33
N LYS A 178 -27.64 2.23 -23.55
CA LYS A 178 -27.11 3.42 -24.21
C LYS A 178 -27.84 4.72 -23.86
N ALA A 179 -29.00 4.63 -23.23
CA ALA A 179 -29.78 5.79 -22.80
C ALA A 179 -30.43 5.55 -21.43
N LEU A 180 -30.72 6.65 -20.72
CA LEU A 180 -31.42 6.66 -19.41
C LEU A 180 -32.93 6.45 -19.56
N ILE A 181 -33.33 5.35 -20.22
CA ILE A 181 -34.71 4.97 -20.39
C ILE A 181 -34.89 3.50 -20.02
N ASP A 182 -36.16 3.06 -19.93
CA ASP A 182 -36.46 1.66 -19.65
C ASP A 182 -35.88 0.75 -20.74
N SER A 183 -35.36 -0.42 -20.35
CA SER A 183 -34.75 -1.38 -21.28
C SER A 183 -35.73 -1.92 -22.32
N SER A 184 -37.03 -1.96 -22.01
CA SER A 184 -38.10 -2.37 -22.93
C SER A 184 -38.30 -1.37 -24.08
N ALA A 185 -37.93 -0.11 -23.88
CA ALA A 185 -38.01 0.96 -24.88
C ALA A 185 -36.76 1.07 -25.77
N LEU A 186 -35.72 0.27 -25.50
CA LEU A 186 -34.49 0.26 -26.30
C LEU A 186 -34.50 -0.87 -27.34
N SER A 187 -33.92 -0.58 -28.50
CA SER A 187 -33.58 -1.62 -29.49
C SER A 187 -32.53 -2.58 -28.95
N ASP A 188 -32.37 -3.73 -29.58
CA ASP A 188 -31.36 -4.73 -29.19
C ASP A 188 -29.94 -4.16 -29.25
N SER A 189 -29.65 -3.24 -30.17
CA SER A 189 -28.35 -2.55 -30.26
C SER A 189 -28.17 -1.47 -29.20
N GLY A 190 -29.23 -1.08 -28.50
CA GLY A 190 -29.22 -0.06 -27.44
C GLY A 190 -29.07 -0.64 -26.02
N LYS A 191 -28.99 -1.94 -25.87
CA LYS A 191 -28.87 -2.64 -24.59
C LYS A 191 -28.07 -3.92 -24.71
N LEU A 192 -27.41 -4.32 -23.63
CA LEU A 192 -26.72 -5.62 -23.46
C LEU A 192 -27.26 -6.26 -22.20
N HIS A 193 -27.72 -7.51 -22.31
CA HIS A 193 -28.20 -8.31 -21.19
C HIS A 193 -27.01 -8.98 -20.47
N PHE A 194 -27.09 -9.03 -19.15
CA PHE A 194 -26.14 -9.72 -18.27
C PHE A 194 -26.91 -10.53 -17.22
N GLU A 195 -26.43 -11.71 -16.95
CA GLU A 195 -26.89 -12.57 -15.87
C GLU A 195 -26.12 -12.27 -14.57
N GLU A 196 -26.72 -12.59 -13.42
CA GLU A 196 -26.07 -12.42 -12.12
C GLU A 196 -24.69 -13.12 -12.10
N GLY A 197 -23.68 -12.40 -11.65
CA GLY A 197 -22.28 -12.87 -11.57
C GLY A 197 -21.45 -12.63 -12.81
N GLU A 198 -22.03 -12.24 -13.96
CA GLU A 198 -21.26 -11.87 -15.14
C GLU A 198 -20.51 -10.53 -14.94
N GLU A 199 -19.37 -10.41 -15.59
CA GLU A 199 -18.48 -9.24 -15.47
C GLU A 199 -18.17 -8.64 -16.84
N ILE A 200 -18.08 -7.30 -16.87
CA ILE A 200 -17.61 -6.57 -18.05
C ILE A 200 -16.45 -5.68 -17.68
N SER A 201 -15.33 -5.79 -18.44
CA SER A 201 -14.19 -4.91 -18.29
C SER A 201 -14.53 -3.49 -18.70
N CYS A 202 -14.11 -2.52 -17.90
CA CYS A 202 -14.27 -1.09 -18.15
C CYS A 202 -12.93 -0.38 -18.22
N SER A 203 -12.84 0.64 -19.06
CA SER A 203 -11.71 1.56 -19.07
C SER A 203 -11.91 2.72 -18.11
N ASP A 204 -13.16 3.06 -17.80
CA ASP A 204 -13.55 4.10 -16.84
C ASP A 204 -14.99 3.90 -16.37
N ILE A 205 -15.29 4.35 -15.13
CA ILE A 205 -16.64 4.38 -14.57
C ILE A 205 -16.83 5.74 -13.89
N GLN A 206 -17.88 6.45 -14.24
CA GLN A 206 -18.20 7.79 -13.73
C GLN A 206 -19.64 7.86 -13.24
N GLU A 207 -19.86 8.57 -12.14
CA GLU A 207 -21.22 8.90 -11.73
C GLU A 207 -21.83 9.93 -12.68
N ILE A 208 -23.13 9.79 -12.98
CA ILE A 208 -23.84 10.78 -13.78
C ILE A 208 -24.19 11.95 -12.85
N PRO A 209 -23.72 13.19 -13.11
CA PRO A 209 -24.12 14.35 -12.33
C PRO A 209 -25.66 14.47 -12.25
N ASP A 210 -26.16 14.78 -11.07
CA ASP A 210 -27.60 14.94 -10.77
C ASP A 210 -28.47 13.67 -10.94
N ASN A 211 -27.85 12.51 -11.18
CA ASN A 211 -28.53 11.23 -11.24
C ASN A 211 -27.82 10.18 -10.36
N THR A 212 -28.24 10.10 -9.12
CA THR A 212 -27.60 9.30 -8.06
C THR A 212 -27.69 7.80 -8.23
N HIS A 213 -28.38 7.31 -9.28
CA HIS A 213 -28.69 5.89 -9.43
C HIS A 213 -28.07 5.23 -10.67
N ASN A 214 -27.27 5.98 -11.44
CA ASN A 214 -26.67 5.45 -12.64
C ASN A 214 -25.21 5.88 -12.81
N TRP A 215 -24.43 4.99 -13.37
CA TRP A 215 -23.05 5.22 -13.77
C TRP A 215 -22.90 5.22 -15.29
N ILE A 216 -21.93 5.98 -15.79
CA ILE A 216 -21.39 5.83 -17.14
C ILE A 216 -20.20 4.89 -17.06
N ALA A 217 -20.27 3.76 -17.74
CA ALA A 217 -19.16 2.85 -17.93
C ALA A 217 -18.65 2.97 -19.37
N LEU A 218 -17.33 3.15 -19.51
CA LEU A 218 -16.64 3.08 -20.79
C LEU A 218 -15.97 1.71 -20.91
N ASN A 219 -16.28 0.96 -21.97
CA ASN A 219 -15.57 -0.29 -22.22
C ASN A 219 -14.13 0.01 -22.75
N PRO A 220 -13.23 -0.99 -22.84
CA PRO A 220 -11.85 -0.78 -23.30
C PRO A 220 -11.74 -0.20 -24.73
N THR A 221 -12.77 -0.32 -25.56
CA THR A 221 -12.82 0.28 -26.91
C THR A 221 -13.38 1.70 -26.93
N GLY A 222 -13.75 2.24 -25.74
CA GLY A 222 -14.28 3.61 -25.60
C GLY A 222 -15.78 3.70 -25.81
N GLU A 223 -16.49 2.59 -25.96
CA GLU A 223 -17.96 2.57 -26.08
C GLU A 223 -18.59 2.88 -24.73
N ARG A 224 -19.57 3.79 -24.73
CA ARG A 224 -20.24 4.27 -23.52
C ARG A 224 -21.50 3.46 -23.22
N TRP A 225 -21.64 3.04 -21.97
CA TRP A 225 -22.81 2.36 -21.44
C TRP A 225 -23.30 3.01 -20.15
N ILE A 226 -24.56 2.81 -19.82
CA ILE A 226 -25.19 3.27 -18.58
C ILE A 226 -25.54 2.03 -17.75
N ALA A 227 -25.06 2.00 -16.51
CA ALA A 227 -25.31 0.97 -15.52
C ALA A 227 -26.11 1.55 -14.34
N ASN A 228 -27.14 0.84 -13.87
CA ASN A 228 -27.84 1.19 -12.62
C ASN A 228 -27.01 0.68 -11.44
N TRP A 229 -26.63 1.55 -10.51
CA TRP A 229 -25.79 1.21 -9.37
C TRP A 229 -26.37 0.10 -8.46
N GLN A 230 -27.69 -0.12 -8.46
CA GLN A 230 -28.34 -1.18 -7.68
C GLN A 230 -28.15 -2.57 -8.28
N ASP A 231 -27.91 -2.63 -9.58
CA ASP A 231 -27.82 -3.88 -10.34
C ASP A 231 -26.38 -4.29 -10.58
N TRP A 232 -25.43 -3.39 -10.28
CA TRP A 232 -24.00 -3.57 -10.59
C TRP A 232 -23.10 -3.23 -9.43
N GLU A 233 -22.04 -4.01 -9.24
CA GLU A 233 -20.94 -3.74 -8.35
C GLU A 233 -19.71 -3.30 -9.16
N VAL A 234 -19.03 -2.23 -8.71
CA VAL A 234 -17.74 -1.83 -9.27
C VAL A 234 -16.64 -2.66 -8.62
N VAL A 235 -15.99 -3.49 -9.40
CA VAL A 235 -14.86 -4.32 -8.97
C VAL A 235 -13.57 -3.73 -9.53
N MET A 236 -12.61 -3.50 -8.65
CA MET A 236 -11.27 -3.04 -9.00
C MET A 236 -10.27 -4.11 -8.57
N GLU A 237 -9.48 -4.57 -9.53
CA GLU A 237 -8.39 -5.50 -9.27
C GLU A 237 -7.07 -4.84 -9.61
N ASP A 238 -6.16 -4.82 -8.64
CA ASP A 238 -4.77 -4.46 -8.94
C ASP A 238 -4.22 -5.45 -9.97
N LYS A 239 -3.63 -4.96 -11.06
CA LYS A 239 -2.98 -5.85 -12.03
C LYS A 239 -1.83 -6.56 -11.35
N VAL A 240 -2.03 -7.82 -11.06
CA VAL A 240 -1.01 -8.73 -10.56
C VAL A 240 -0.11 -9.07 -11.76
N HIS A 241 1.15 -8.67 -11.72
CA HIS A 241 2.13 -9.27 -12.61
C HIS A 241 2.32 -10.72 -12.16
N ASN A 242 1.65 -11.67 -12.85
CA ASN A 242 1.83 -13.09 -12.68
C ASN A 242 3.26 -13.50 -13.07
N THR A 243 4.21 -13.22 -12.19
CA THR A 243 5.48 -13.92 -12.18
C THR A 243 5.52 -14.71 -10.87
N TYR A 244 5.82 -15.97 -10.97
CA TYR A 244 6.01 -16.92 -9.87
C TYR A 244 6.71 -16.25 -8.68
N ASP A 245 6.12 -16.34 -7.49
CA ASP A 245 6.63 -15.77 -6.23
C ASP A 245 6.59 -14.22 -6.08
N SER A 246 5.82 -13.49 -6.88
CA SER A 246 5.67 -12.05 -6.66
C SER A 246 4.81 -11.80 -5.42
N HIS A 247 5.47 -11.38 -4.36
CA HIS A 247 4.81 -10.80 -3.21
C HIS A 247 4.42 -9.38 -3.57
N ASP A 248 3.17 -9.17 -3.96
CA ASP A 248 2.77 -7.95 -4.68
C ASP A 248 2.54 -6.74 -3.79
N ASP A 249 2.58 -6.89 -2.46
CA ASP A 249 2.16 -5.80 -1.57
C ASP A 249 3.13 -5.46 -0.43
N TRP A 250 4.29 -4.95 -0.79
CA TRP A 250 5.28 -4.41 0.18
C TRP A 250 4.75 -3.26 1.05
N PHE A 251 3.58 -2.69 0.71
CA PHE A 251 2.95 -1.61 1.47
C PHE A 251 1.80 -2.09 2.37
N ASP A 252 1.51 -3.39 2.37
CA ASP A 252 0.65 -4.03 3.37
C ASP A 252 1.52 -4.80 4.38
N LEU A 253 1.79 -4.17 5.51
CA LEU A 253 2.67 -4.74 6.53
C LEU A 253 2.14 -6.05 7.15
N ASN A 254 0.84 -6.32 7.02
CA ASN A 254 0.21 -7.55 7.51
C ASN A 254 0.15 -8.65 6.43
N CYS A 255 0.52 -8.33 5.21
CA CYS A 255 0.55 -9.29 4.12
C CYS A 255 1.65 -10.34 4.36
N PHE A 256 1.35 -11.61 4.11
CA PHE A 256 2.31 -12.70 4.29
C PHE A 256 3.21 -12.86 3.06
N VAL A 257 4.51 -13.03 3.32
CA VAL A 257 5.52 -13.45 2.34
C VAL A 257 5.74 -14.95 2.54
N GLY A 258 4.94 -15.76 1.88
CA GLY A 258 4.85 -17.19 2.15
C GLY A 258 3.92 -17.49 3.33
N LYS A 259 4.23 -18.52 4.12
CA LYS A 259 3.32 -19.08 5.13
C LYS A 259 3.44 -18.44 6.52
N TYR A 260 4.63 -17.98 6.89
CA TYR A 260 4.96 -17.66 8.29
C TYR A 260 5.54 -16.27 8.51
N LEU A 261 5.92 -15.55 7.47
CA LEU A 261 6.61 -14.27 7.56
C LEU A 261 5.77 -13.18 6.93
N THR A 262 5.62 -12.06 7.62
CA THR A 262 4.91 -10.90 7.09
C THR A 262 5.85 -9.87 6.46
N VAL A 263 5.32 -9.00 5.60
CA VAL A 263 6.04 -7.83 5.10
C VAL A 263 6.51 -6.95 6.25
N GLY A 264 5.67 -6.76 7.28
CA GLY A 264 6.03 -5.98 8.46
C GLY A 264 7.27 -6.50 9.17
N GLU A 265 7.39 -7.81 9.35
CA GLU A 265 8.59 -8.41 9.95
C GLU A 265 9.83 -8.23 9.07
N LEU A 266 9.73 -8.41 7.74
CA LEU A 266 10.83 -8.18 6.82
C LEU A 266 11.28 -6.73 6.75
N LEU A 267 10.36 -5.78 6.89
CA LEU A 267 10.65 -4.35 6.88
C LEU A 267 10.82 -3.76 8.28
N GLN A 268 10.71 -4.57 9.34
CA GLN A 268 10.68 -4.11 10.74
C GLN A 268 9.65 -2.99 10.93
N TYR A 269 8.48 -3.16 10.31
CA TYR A 269 7.33 -2.25 10.35
C TYR A 269 7.63 -0.80 9.90
N ASP A 270 8.67 -0.60 9.08
CA ASP A 270 9.07 0.71 8.55
C ASP A 270 8.98 0.73 7.02
N LEU A 271 7.95 1.41 6.47
CA LEU A 271 7.73 1.51 5.02
C LEU A 271 8.88 2.20 4.24
N ARG A 272 9.77 2.94 4.93
CA ARG A 272 10.98 3.50 4.30
C ARG A 272 11.93 2.40 3.83
N ARG A 273 11.77 1.19 4.36
CA ARG A 273 12.56 0.00 4.01
C ARG A 273 12.02 -0.78 2.81
N VAL A 274 10.91 -0.37 2.22
CA VAL A 274 10.39 -1.04 1.02
C VAL A 274 11.47 -1.04 -0.06
N PRO A 275 11.87 -2.21 -0.61
CA PRO A 275 12.88 -2.29 -1.66
C PRO A 275 12.39 -1.64 -2.95
N ASP A 276 13.26 -1.23 -3.85
CA ASP A 276 12.86 -0.72 -5.15
C ASP A 276 12.33 -1.86 -6.02
N GLN A 277 11.26 -1.60 -6.77
CA GLN A 277 10.59 -2.62 -7.58
C GLN A 277 11.55 -3.21 -8.63
N GLY A 278 11.63 -4.52 -8.69
CA GLY A 278 12.48 -5.25 -9.63
C GLY A 278 13.97 -5.21 -9.28
N SER A 279 14.35 -4.55 -8.17
CA SER A 279 15.73 -4.48 -7.72
C SER A 279 16.30 -5.85 -7.33
N GLN A 280 17.62 -5.92 -7.20
CA GLN A 280 18.27 -7.16 -6.71
C GLN A 280 17.96 -7.39 -5.23
N GLU A 281 17.84 -6.32 -4.45
CA GLU A 281 17.46 -6.35 -3.03
C GLU A 281 16.07 -6.96 -2.83
N GLU A 282 15.11 -6.60 -3.67
CA GLU A 282 13.77 -7.19 -3.64
C GLU A 282 13.81 -8.71 -3.91
N LYS A 283 14.57 -9.14 -4.92
CA LYS A 283 14.73 -10.56 -5.26
C LYS A 283 15.43 -11.36 -4.16
N ASP A 284 16.49 -10.78 -3.59
CA ASP A 284 17.25 -11.41 -2.51
C ASP A 284 16.40 -11.50 -1.24
N LEU A 285 15.60 -10.48 -0.94
CA LEU A 285 14.68 -10.46 0.19
C LEU A 285 13.55 -11.49 0.06
N LEU A 286 13.00 -11.68 -1.13
CA LEU A 286 12.02 -12.74 -1.41
C LEU A 286 12.64 -14.13 -1.27
N LEU A 287 13.89 -14.31 -1.74
CA LEU A 287 14.62 -15.56 -1.56
C LEU A 287 14.84 -15.85 -0.08
N LEU A 288 15.29 -14.84 0.69
CA LEU A 288 15.51 -14.96 2.14
C LEU A 288 14.21 -15.32 2.88
N ALA A 289 13.09 -14.71 2.50
CA ALA A 289 11.78 -15.02 3.05
C ALA A 289 11.36 -16.47 2.78
N ARG A 290 11.63 -16.98 1.58
CA ARG A 290 11.37 -18.38 1.23
C ARG A 290 12.19 -19.33 2.11
N GLU A 291 13.48 -19.07 2.28
CA GLU A 291 14.36 -19.87 3.12
C GLU A 291 13.92 -19.82 4.60
N PHE A 292 13.52 -18.65 5.11
CA PHE A 292 12.94 -18.53 6.46
C PHE A 292 11.69 -19.41 6.64
N ASN A 293 10.78 -19.39 5.67
CA ASN A 293 9.57 -20.22 5.73
C ASN A 293 9.93 -21.72 5.81
N ALA A 294 10.94 -22.16 5.04
CA ALA A 294 11.42 -23.56 5.08
C ALA A 294 12.08 -23.90 6.43
N ILE A 295 12.88 -22.99 6.99
CA ILE A 295 13.49 -23.13 8.32
C ILE A 295 12.38 -23.24 9.37
N ARG A 296 11.40 -22.35 9.34
CA ARG A 296 10.28 -22.32 10.30
C ARG A 296 9.46 -23.60 10.26
N GLU A 297 9.22 -24.13 9.08
CA GLU A 297 8.51 -25.39 8.88
C GLU A 297 9.32 -26.60 9.39
N GLY A 298 10.62 -26.63 9.09
CA GLY A 298 11.52 -27.69 9.55
C GLY A 298 11.78 -27.69 11.05
N TRP A 299 11.84 -26.50 11.68
CA TRP A 299 11.98 -26.35 13.13
C TRP A 299 10.73 -26.80 13.90
N GLY A 300 9.55 -26.55 13.32
CA GLY A 300 8.27 -26.94 13.91
C GLY A 300 7.79 -26.06 15.06
N GLY A 301 8.63 -25.18 15.60
CA GLY A 301 8.31 -24.20 16.65
C GLY A 301 8.17 -22.76 16.12
N SER A 302 7.64 -21.79 16.85
CA SER A 302 7.59 -20.39 16.44
C SER A 302 8.97 -19.75 16.39
N ILE A 303 9.25 -18.97 15.34
CA ILE A 303 10.47 -18.20 15.16
C ILE A 303 10.06 -16.75 14.91
N GLY A 304 10.59 -15.82 15.69
CA GLY A 304 10.43 -14.37 15.49
C GLY A 304 11.60 -13.77 14.72
N VAL A 305 11.39 -12.59 14.18
CA VAL A 305 12.37 -11.79 13.44
C VAL A 305 12.63 -10.49 14.19
N CYS A 306 13.89 -10.20 14.52
CA CYS A 306 14.29 -8.98 15.23
C CYS A 306 15.25 -8.07 14.44
N GLY A 307 15.74 -8.52 13.29
CA GLY A 307 16.56 -7.74 12.35
C GLY A 307 16.35 -8.24 10.93
N ALA A 308 16.15 -7.32 9.99
CA ALA A 308 15.89 -7.63 8.59
C ALA A 308 16.35 -6.51 7.67
N PHE A 309 15.86 -6.48 6.43
CA PHE A 309 16.23 -5.53 5.40
C PHE A 309 16.21 -4.06 5.88
N ARG A 310 17.23 -3.34 5.53
CA ARG A 310 17.36 -1.89 5.75
C ARG A 310 18.19 -1.25 4.64
N PRO A 311 17.59 -0.39 3.80
CA PRO A 311 18.34 0.35 2.77
C PRO A 311 19.49 1.14 3.36
N GLU A 312 20.53 1.38 2.56
CA GLU A 312 21.75 2.06 2.98
C GLU A 312 21.52 3.39 3.77
N PRO A 313 20.55 4.26 3.42
CA PRO A 313 20.28 5.46 4.22
C PRO A 313 19.86 5.13 5.66
N ILE A 314 19.00 4.14 5.85
CA ILE A 314 18.55 3.70 7.18
C ILE A 314 19.68 2.99 7.92
N ASN A 315 20.47 2.18 7.21
CA ASN A 315 21.63 1.51 7.80
C ASN A 315 22.63 2.52 8.41
N ARG A 316 22.91 3.61 7.71
CA ARG A 316 23.76 4.72 8.23
C ARG A 316 23.11 5.44 9.41
N GLU A 317 21.79 5.69 9.34
CA GLU A 317 21.04 6.37 10.41
C GLU A 317 21.18 5.64 11.75
N ILE A 318 21.23 4.30 11.73
CA ILE A 318 21.40 3.47 12.93
C ILE A 318 22.86 3.08 13.24
N GLY A 319 23.83 3.65 12.51
CA GLY A 319 25.26 3.38 12.72
C GLY A 319 25.76 2.05 12.15
N GLY A 320 25.08 1.48 11.17
CA GLY A 320 25.48 0.25 10.48
C GLY A 320 26.70 0.46 9.56
N ASN A 321 27.41 -0.62 9.27
CA ASN A 321 28.59 -0.61 8.42
C ASN A 321 28.20 -0.53 6.93
N LEU A 322 29.09 0.06 6.13
CA LEU A 322 28.98 0.02 4.68
C LEU A 322 29.12 -1.43 4.18
N GLY A 323 28.22 -1.84 3.28
CA GLY A 323 28.24 -3.21 2.75
C GLY A 323 27.60 -4.25 3.68
N ASP A 324 26.88 -3.82 4.70
CA ASP A 324 26.14 -4.72 5.60
C ASP A 324 25.16 -5.58 4.81
N PRO A 325 25.13 -6.92 4.99
CA PRO A 325 24.24 -7.84 4.29
C PRO A 325 22.74 -7.48 4.36
N TYR A 326 22.32 -6.80 5.40
CA TYR A 326 20.94 -6.30 5.50
C TYR A 326 20.60 -5.28 4.41
N THR A 327 21.57 -4.50 3.94
CA THR A 327 21.33 -3.49 2.89
C THR A 327 21.03 -4.11 1.53
N TYR A 328 21.41 -5.37 1.34
CA TYR A 328 21.16 -6.16 0.13
C TYR A 328 19.99 -7.14 0.24
N GLY A 329 19.24 -7.12 1.35
CA GLY A 329 18.18 -8.10 1.58
C GLY A 329 18.66 -9.53 1.82
N LYS A 330 19.92 -9.71 2.28
CA LYS A 330 20.58 -11.02 2.40
C LYS A 330 20.73 -11.52 3.83
N ALA A 331 20.40 -10.72 4.83
CA ALA A 331 20.51 -11.11 6.23
C ALA A 331 19.22 -10.97 7.01
N LEU A 332 19.03 -11.87 7.97
CA LEU A 332 17.87 -11.92 8.85
C LEU A 332 18.30 -12.34 10.25
N ASP A 333 17.95 -11.57 11.27
CA ASP A 333 18.13 -11.94 12.67
C ASP A 333 16.86 -12.61 13.17
N ILE A 334 17.02 -13.85 13.66
CA ILE A 334 15.89 -14.69 14.09
C ILE A 334 16.09 -15.24 15.51
N TYR A 335 14.99 -15.54 16.17
CA TYR A 335 15.00 -16.17 17.50
C TYR A 335 13.83 -17.13 17.66
N PRO A 336 13.99 -18.27 18.39
CA PRO A 336 12.88 -19.17 18.64
C PRO A 336 11.96 -18.59 19.73
N CYS A 337 10.66 -18.69 19.53
CA CYS A 337 9.69 -18.29 20.55
C CYS A 337 9.41 -19.48 21.47
N GLY A 338 9.76 -19.34 22.75
CA GLY A 338 9.53 -20.39 23.75
C GLY A 338 10.60 -21.48 23.82
N ASP A 339 11.77 -21.24 23.23
CA ASP A 339 12.96 -22.11 23.33
C ASP A 339 14.22 -21.27 23.45
N GLU A 340 15.38 -21.89 23.76
CA GLU A 340 16.65 -21.20 23.85
C GLU A 340 17.27 -20.98 22.47
N VAL A 341 17.85 -19.81 22.24
CA VAL A 341 18.47 -19.42 20.96
C VAL A 341 19.54 -20.41 20.54
N ILE A 342 20.32 -20.92 21.49
CA ILE A 342 21.39 -21.89 21.24
C ILE A 342 20.89 -23.22 20.66
N HIS A 343 19.66 -23.63 21.00
CA HIS A 343 19.08 -24.84 20.42
C HIS A 343 18.78 -24.66 18.94
N LEU A 344 18.20 -23.52 18.55
CA LEU A 344 17.95 -23.18 17.15
C LEU A 344 19.28 -23.04 16.39
N PHE A 345 20.31 -22.41 16.98
CA PHE A 345 21.63 -22.30 16.37
C PHE A 345 22.23 -23.69 16.10
N ASN A 346 22.24 -24.58 17.11
CA ASN A 346 22.79 -25.93 16.98
C ASN A 346 22.01 -26.78 15.95
N TRP A 347 20.71 -26.54 15.82
CA TRP A 347 19.88 -27.20 14.82
C TRP A 347 20.16 -26.70 13.41
N LEU A 348 20.37 -25.36 13.22
CA LEU A 348 20.65 -24.70 11.95
C LEU A 348 22.06 -24.97 11.42
N ARG A 349 23.07 -25.05 12.26
CA ARG A 349 24.49 -25.17 11.85
C ARG A 349 24.80 -26.35 10.91
N HIS A 350 23.95 -27.37 10.90
CA HIS A 350 24.07 -28.54 10.02
C HIS A 350 23.05 -28.54 8.87
N ARG A 351 22.20 -27.52 8.78
CA ARG A 351 21.07 -27.44 7.83
C ARG A 351 21.05 -26.18 7.00
N TRP A 352 21.77 -25.15 7.44
CA TRP A 352 21.90 -23.91 6.71
C TRP A 352 23.21 -23.91 5.92
N SER A 353 23.15 -23.58 4.62
CA SER A 353 24.31 -23.57 3.73
C SER A 353 24.97 -22.19 3.57
N GLY A 354 24.34 -21.13 4.10
CA GLY A 354 24.89 -19.79 4.16
C GLY A 354 25.70 -19.56 5.43
N SER A 355 26.13 -18.32 5.64
CA SER A 355 26.79 -17.93 6.89
C SER A 355 25.79 -17.89 8.03
N LEU A 356 26.18 -18.40 9.19
CA LEU A 356 25.40 -18.45 10.41
C LEU A 356 26.24 -17.84 11.54
N LEU A 357 25.79 -16.71 12.09
CA LEU A 357 26.44 -16.08 13.23
C LEU A 357 25.70 -16.40 14.50
N ASP A 358 26.46 -16.86 15.49
CA ASP A 358 25.97 -17.05 16.86
C ASP A 358 25.94 -15.70 17.59
N CYS A 359 24.75 -15.17 17.77
CA CYS A 359 24.46 -13.98 18.58
C CYS A 359 23.55 -14.35 19.75
N SER A 360 23.65 -15.58 20.28
CA SER A 360 22.79 -16.08 21.34
C SER A 360 22.88 -15.29 22.64
N GLU A 361 24.06 -14.69 22.93
CA GLU A 361 24.21 -13.77 24.06
C GLU A 361 23.38 -12.48 23.89
N GLN A 362 23.08 -12.07 22.64
CA GLN A 362 22.19 -10.95 22.32
C GLN A 362 20.74 -11.38 22.08
N GLY A 363 20.46 -12.66 22.16
CA GLY A 363 19.13 -13.22 22.06
C GLY A 363 18.66 -13.58 20.65
N TYR A 364 19.57 -13.66 19.65
CA TYR A 364 19.20 -14.01 18.27
C TYR A 364 20.31 -14.77 17.53
N ILE A 365 20.02 -15.21 16.33
CA ILE A 365 20.93 -15.83 15.36
C ILE A 365 20.83 -15.03 14.07
N ARG A 366 21.98 -14.72 13.44
CA ARG A 366 21.98 -14.13 12.11
C ARG A 366 22.12 -15.18 11.04
N LEU A 367 21.16 -15.23 10.15
CA LEU A 367 21.22 -15.89 8.86
C LEU A 367 21.79 -14.93 7.81
N ASP A 368 22.77 -15.36 7.01
CA ASP A 368 23.37 -14.53 5.96
C ASP A 368 23.60 -15.36 4.69
N MET A 369 23.20 -14.78 3.55
CA MET A 369 23.35 -15.38 2.23
C MET A 369 24.47 -14.74 1.39
N SER A 370 25.28 -13.82 1.93
CA SER A 370 26.23 -13.01 1.16
C SER A 370 27.35 -13.80 0.51
N ASP A 371 27.82 -14.86 1.17
CA ASP A 371 28.96 -15.66 0.71
C ASP A 371 28.61 -16.71 -0.35
N ILE A 372 27.37 -16.71 -0.82
CA ILE A 372 26.84 -17.75 -1.69
C ILE A 372 26.33 -17.12 -2.97
N GLY A 373 26.73 -17.67 -4.11
CA GLY A 373 26.25 -17.25 -5.42
C GLY A 373 24.71 -17.36 -5.51
N VAL A 374 24.10 -16.45 -6.26
CA VAL A 374 22.64 -16.35 -6.41
C VAL A 374 22.04 -17.73 -6.69
N GLY A 375 21.15 -18.19 -5.80
CA GLY A 375 20.43 -19.46 -5.91
C GLY A 375 21.05 -20.65 -5.17
N SER A 376 22.15 -20.47 -4.43
CA SER A 376 22.89 -21.57 -3.76
C SER A 376 22.60 -21.72 -2.27
N ALA A 377 22.19 -20.66 -1.55
CA ALA A 377 21.81 -20.77 -0.16
C ALA A 377 20.47 -21.49 -0.04
N ARG A 378 20.44 -22.58 0.70
CA ARG A 378 19.24 -23.38 0.92
C ARG A 378 19.23 -23.94 2.32
N PHE A 379 18.04 -24.00 2.90
CA PHE A 379 17.79 -24.85 4.02
C PHE A 379 17.83 -26.32 3.56
N LEU A 380 18.79 -27.06 4.04
CA LEU A 380 18.92 -28.49 3.79
C LEU A 380 17.95 -29.20 4.74
N GLY A 381 16.69 -29.37 4.31
CA GLY A 381 15.70 -30.18 5.02
C GLY A 381 16.22 -31.58 5.32
N LEU A 382 15.64 -32.25 6.29
CA LEU A 382 15.90 -33.67 6.55
C LEU A 382 15.56 -34.47 5.26
N ARG A 383 16.55 -35.11 4.66
CA ARG A 383 16.33 -36.24 3.74
C ARG A 383 15.90 -37.46 4.54
#